data_b1c3239b98c18b0bc54c4fe2e6d1e45e
#
_entry.id   b1c3239b98c18b0bc54c4fe2e6d1e45e
#
_cell.length_a   1.000
_cell.length_b   1.000
_cell.length_c   1.000
_cell.angle_alpha   90.00
_cell.angle_beta   90.00
_cell.angle_gamma   90.00
#
_symmetry.space_group_name_H-M   'P 1'
#
loop_
_entity.id
_entity.type
_entity.pdbx_description
1 polymer ?
#
loop_
_entity_poly.entity_id
_entity_poly.type
_entity_poly.pdbx_seq_one_letter_code
_entity_poly.pdbx_strand_id
1 'polypeptide(L)'
;MTDIKLYGYSTSPYVRKVGCCLYYKNLAFEFVPVNPTDPREIAFTRQPQVPVLQIGDEWRTDSTPLAIWLDELFPEKPLFGNTGQERESILALDSWVTDSLILGGFRSVYEGEMTAKFRHRAWRLAAIVSSQTPVSDEIRNAWPDLLKTLPFIKHMMCKLDTSESLAEMQARVP
;
A
#
# COMPACT_ATOMS: atom_id res chain seq x y z
N MET A 1 24.68 -5.24 -11.17
CA MET A 1 23.46 -5.46 -10.34
C MET A 1 22.44 -4.44 -10.76
N THR A 2 21.22 -4.84 -11.03
CA THR A 2 20.15 -3.91 -11.39
C THR A 2 19.79 -3.10 -10.14
N ASP A 3 19.80 -1.76 -10.25
CA ASP A 3 19.45 -0.87 -9.15
C ASP A 3 17.91 -0.90 -8.99
N ILE A 4 17.42 -1.45 -7.88
CA ILE A 4 15.99 -1.58 -7.59
C ILE A 4 15.68 -0.77 -6.34
N LYS A 5 14.72 0.16 -6.41
CA LYS A 5 14.27 0.99 -5.30
C LYS A 5 12.77 0.88 -5.11
N LEU A 6 12.36 0.54 -3.89
CA LEU A 6 10.95 0.50 -3.48
C LEU A 6 10.66 1.69 -2.56
N TYR A 7 9.87 2.63 -3.06
CA TYR A 7 9.46 3.82 -2.30
C TYR A 7 8.11 3.58 -1.63
N GLY A 8 8.02 3.93 -0.35
CA GLY A 8 6.74 3.82 0.34
C GLY A 8 6.79 3.90 1.86
N TYR A 9 5.66 3.56 2.46
CA TYR A 9 5.52 3.45 3.92
C TYR A 9 5.62 1.97 4.31
N SER A 10 6.43 1.63 5.29
CA SER A 10 6.54 0.23 5.78
C SER A 10 5.23 -0.32 6.35
N THR A 11 4.29 0.55 6.69
CA THR A 11 2.96 0.20 7.20
C THR A 11 1.91 0.02 6.10
N SER A 12 2.21 0.41 4.85
CA SER A 12 1.28 0.25 3.73
C SER A 12 1.16 -1.22 3.32
N PRO A 13 -0.04 -1.81 3.25
CA PRO A 13 -0.22 -3.18 2.79
C PRO A 13 0.23 -3.36 1.32
N TYR A 14 0.02 -2.36 0.48
CA TYR A 14 0.43 -2.37 -0.92
C TYR A 14 1.95 -2.34 -1.10
N VAL A 15 2.66 -1.54 -0.30
CA VAL A 15 4.13 -1.51 -0.28
C VAL A 15 4.68 -2.85 0.19
N ARG A 16 4.09 -3.43 1.24
CA ARG A 16 4.47 -4.75 1.75
C ARG A 16 4.26 -5.84 0.71
N LYS A 17 3.16 -5.81 -0.04
CA LYS A 17 2.92 -6.74 -1.14
C LYS A 17 4.08 -6.74 -2.13
N VAL A 18 4.49 -5.56 -2.63
CA VAL A 18 5.62 -5.46 -3.57
C VAL A 18 6.94 -5.90 -2.92
N GLY A 19 7.18 -5.52 -1.68
CA GLY A 19 8.33 -5.99 -0.91
C GLY A 19 8.38 -7.52 -0.81
N CYS A 20 7.25 -8.18 -0.51
CA CYS A 20 7.15 -9.64 -0.48
C CYS A 20 7.44 -10.26 -1.86
N CYS A 21 6.98 -9.65 -2.95
CA CYS A 21 7.29 -10.11 -4.30
C CYS A 21 8.80 -10.05 -4.59
N LEU A 22 9.46 -8.95 -4.23
CA LEU A 22 10.91 -8.78 -4.38
C LEU A 22 11.69 -9.81 -3.55
N TYR A 23 11.31 -10.03 -2.29
CA TYR A 23 11.92 -11.07 -1.45
C TYR A 23 11.71 -12.48 -2.01
N TYR A 24 10.50 -12.82 -2.45
CA TYR A 24 10.22 -14.13 -3.04
C TYR A 24 11.07 -14.40 -4.27
N LYS A 25 11.28 -13.38 -5.10
CA LYS A 25 12.14 -13.44 -6.29
C LYS A 25 13.64 -13.40 -5.96
N ASN A 26 14.04 -13.23 -4.69
CA ASN A 26 15.43 -13.05 -4.24
C ASN A 26 16.11 -11.82 -4.89
N LEU A 27 15.35 -10.76 -5.15
CA LEU A 27 15.87 -9.51 -5.70
C LEU A 27 16.32 -8.60 -4.55
N ALA A 28 17.58 -8.17 -4.58
CA ALA A 28 18.07 -7.15 -3.68
C ALA A 28 17.50 -5.78 -4.08
N PHE A 29 17.03 -5.00 -3.12
CA PHE A 29 16.46 -3.67 -3.35
C PHE A 29 16.75 -2.73 -2.19
N GLU A 30 16.79 -1.45 -2.48
CA GLU A 30 16.80 -0.38 -1.51
C GLU A 30 15.34 -0.01 -1.15
N PHE A 31 15.02 0.02 0.14
CA PHE A 31 13.76 0.58 0.59
C PHE A 31 13.93 2.08 0.88
N VAL A 32 13.18 2.92 0.18
CA VAL A 32 13.20 4.37 0.36
C VAL A 32 11.92 4.80 1.10
N PRO A 33 12.03 5.16 2.39
CA PRO A 33 10.86 5.63 3.14
C PRO A 33 10.35 6.95 2.58
N VAL A 34 9.03 7.04 2.39
CA VAL A 34 8.36 8.25 1.90
C VAL A 34 7.69 8.97 3.07
N ASN A 35 7.82 10.29 3.12
CA ASN A 35 7.11 11.09 4.11
C ASN A 35 5.63 11.24 3.71
N PRO A 36 4.67 10.75 4.51
CA PRO A 36 3.25 10.79 4.16
C PRO A 36 2.65 12.20 4.12
N THR A 37 3.32 13.19 4.74
CA THR A 37 2.86 14.60 4.76
C THR A 37 3.55 15.46 3.72
N ASP A 38 4.70 15.01 3.20
CA ASP A 38 5.49 15.73 2.20
C ASP A 38 6.28 14.71 1.35
N PRO A 39 5.66 14.10 0.34
CA PRO A 39 6.22 12.97 -0.41
C PRO A 39 7.25 13.40 -1.46
N ARG A 40 8.28 14.16 -1.05
CA ARG A 40 9.34 14.68 -1.95
C ARG A 40 10.14 13.57 -2.61
N GLU A 41 10.30 12.44 -1.91
CA GLU A 41 11.04 11.27 -2.38
C GLU A 41 10.47 10.69 -3.68
N ILE A 42 9.17 10.89 -3.92
CA ILE A 42 8.46 10.45 -5.12
C ILE A 42 7.92 11.59 -5.99
N ALA A 43 8.42 12.83 -5.78
CA ALA A 43 7.96 14.01 -6.54
C ALA A 43 8.13 13.86 -8.07
N PHE A 44 9.11 13.06 -8.52
CA PHE A 44 9.34 12.75 -9.93
C PHE A 44 8.16 12.01 -10.58
N THR A 45 7.31 11.33 -9.80
CA THR A 45 6.14 10.61 -10.30
C THR A 45 4.93 11.52 -10.54
N ARG A 46 4.95 12.74 -10.02
CA ARG A 46 3.86 13.74 -10.07
C ARG A 46 2.54 13.24 -9.46
N GLN A 47 2.60 12.25 -8.57
CA GLN A 47 1.45 11.71 -7.84
C GLN A 47 1.88 11.26 -6.44
N PRO A 48 0.98 11.29 -5.41
CA PRO A 48 1.34 11.01 -4.02
C PRO A 48 1.22 9.53 -3.62
N GLN A 49 0.93 8.64 -4.55
CA GLN A 49 0.62 7.23 -4.22
C GLN A 49 1.88 6.39 -4.05
N VAL A 50 1.83 5.46 -3.11
CA VAL A 50 2.82 4.41 -2.91
C VAL A 50 2.14 3.04 -3.01
N PRO A 51 2.82 1.99 -3.44
CA PRO A 51 4.24 1.89 -3.77
C PRO A 51 4.63 2.56 -5.10
N VAL A 52 5.87 3.04 -5.16
CA VAL A 52 6.58 3.29 -6.40
C VAL A 52 7.75 2.32 -6.46
N LEU A 53 7.91 1.60 -7.55
CA LEU A 53 9.04 0.74 -7.81
C LEU A 53 9.85 1.31 -8.96
N GLN A 54 11.14 1.53 -8.74
CA GLN A 54 12.09 1.95 -9.75
C GLN A 54 13.09 0.83 -10.02
N ILE A 55 13.34 0.55 -11.28
CA ILE A 55 14.31 -0.44 -11.74
C ILE A 55 15.18 0.23 -12.82
N GLY A 56 16.41 0.60 -12.44
CA GLY A 56 17.24 1.46 -13.26
C GLY A 56 16.59 2.84 -13.45
N ASP A 57 16.40 3.24 -14.71
CA ASP A 57 15.78 4.53 -15.05
C ASP A 57 14.25 4.47 -15.20
N GLU A 58 13.66 3.28 -15.22
CA GLU A 58 12.21 3.08 -15.36
C GLU A 58 11.55 2.97 -13.99
N TRP A 59 10.38 3.60 -13.84
CA TRP A 59 9.57 3.48 -12.63
C TRP A 59 8.10 3.26 -12.98
N ARG A 60 7.41 2.55 -12.10
CA ARG A 60 5.95 2.30 -12.18
C ARG A 60 5.31 2.39 -10.81
N THR A 61 4.00 2.43 -10.79
CA THR A 61 3.16 2.51 -9.58
C THR A 61 2.07 1.45 -9.62
N ASP A 62 1.35 1.32 -8.50
CA ASP A 62 0.28 0.37 -8.27
C ASP A 62 0.76 -1.08 -8.09
N SER A 63 0.36 -1.66 -6.94
CA SER A 63 0.99 -2.90 -6.45
C SER A 63 0.74 -4.12 -7.32
N THR A 64 -0.44 -4.24 -7.97
CA THR A 64 -0.73 -5.38 -8.87
C THR A 64 -0.01 -5.26 -10.19
N PRO A 65 -0.07 -4.11 -10.93
CA PRO A 65 0.79 -3.89 -12.08
C PRO A 65 2.29 -4.04 -11.79
N LEU A 66 2.75 -3.62 -10.60
CA LEU A 66 4.16 -3.82 -10.20
C LEU A 66 4.52 -5.29 -10.04
N ALA A 67 3.64 -6.09 -9.45
CA ALA A 67 3.86 -7.53 -9.33
C ALA A 67 3.90 -8.22 -10.72
N ILE A 68 3.03 -7.81 -11.64
CA ILE A 68 3.03 -8.30 -13.02
C ILE A 68 4.33 -7.89 -13.73
N TRP A 69 4.76 -6.65 -13.59
CA TRP A 69 6.00 -6.15 -14.17
C TRP A 69 7.23 -6.89 -13.65
N LEU A 70 7.26 -7.22 -12.35
CA LEU A 70 8.31 -8.05 -11.76
C LEU A 70 8.32 -9.46 -12.35
N ASP A 71 7.16 -10.04 -12.64
CA ASP A 71 7.09 -11.36 -13.29
C ASP A 71 7.60 -11.34 -14.73
N GLU A 72 7.31 -10.27 -15.47
CA GLU A 72 7.78 -10.07 -16.83
C GLU A 72 9.30 -9.91 -16.91
N LEU A 73 9.89 -9.14 -15.99
CA LEU A 73 11.33 -8.87 -15.97
C LEU A 73 12.16 -10.00 -15.35
N PHE A 74 11.60 -10.75 -14.40
CA PHE A 74 12.28 -11.79 -13.64
C PHE A 74 11.43 -13.07 -13.57
N PRO A 75 11.32 -13.82 -14.70
CA PRO A 75 10.36 -14.92 -14.81
C PRO A 75 10.74 -16.20 -14.05
N GLU A 76 11.97 -16.32 -13.52
CA GLU A 76 12.49 -17.56 -12.92
C GLU A 76 11.67 -18.05 -11.73
N LYS A 77 11.02 -17.14 -11.01
CA LYS A 77 10.12 -17.45 -9.89
C LYS A 77 8.77 -16.77 -10.11
N PRO A 78 7.83 -17.41 -10.81
CA PRO A 78 6.56 -16.80 -11.16
C PRO A 78 5.72 -16.50 -9.93
N LEU A 79 5.17 -15.28 -9.85
CA LEU A 79 4.26 -14.83 -8.79
C LEU A 79 2.82 -15.29 -9.06
N PHE A 80 2.47 -15.45 -10.33
CA PHE A 80 1.10 -15.73 -10.76
C PHE A 80 0.92 -17.17 -11.26
N GLY A 81 1.76 -18.12 -10.79
CA GLY A 81 1.71 -19.51 -11.19
C GLY A 81 2.27 -19.77 -12.59
N ASN A 82 2.14 -21.02 -13.04
CA ASN A 82 2.71 -21.50 -14.30
C ASN A 82 1.63 -21.74 -15.39
N THR A 83 0.36 -21.64 -15.02
CA THR A 83 -0.80 -21.88 -15.93
C THR A 83 -1.71 -20.66 -15.97
N GLY A 84 -2.48 -20.51 -17.05
CA GLY A 84 -3.49 -19.45 -17.17
C GLY A 84 -4.52 -19.52 -16.05
N GLN A 85 -4.94 -20.71 -15.64
CA GLN A 85 -5.92 -20.90 -14.58
C GLN A 85 -5.38 -20.48 -13.20
N GLU A 86 -4.12 -20.80 -12.89
CA GLU A 86 -3.46 -20.33 -11.66
C GLU A 86 -3.37 -18.81 -11.65
N ARG A 87 -2.96 -18.20 -12.76
CA ARG A 87 -2.88 -16.75 -12.91
C ARG A 87 -4.23 -16.08 -12.66
N GLU A 88 -5.30 -16.56 -13.26
CA GLU A 88 -6.66 -16.04 -13.05
C GLU A 88 -7.09 -16.15 -11.59
N SER A 89 -6.85 -17.30 -10.96
CA SER A 89 -7.20 -17.53 -9.55
C SER A 89 -6.44 -16.59 -8.62
N ILE A 90 -5.14 -16.39 -8.86
CA ILE A 90 -4.30 -15.51 -8.04
C ILE A 90 -4.71 -14.03 -8.22
N LEU A 91 -4.99 -13.59 -9.46
CA LEU A 91 -5.47 -12.24 -9.73
C LEU A 91 -6.86 -12.00 -9.13
N ALA A 92 -7.75 -12.98 -9.16
CA ALA A 92 -9.06 -12.89 -8.51
C ALA A 92 -8.93 -12.75 -6.99
N LEU A 93 -8.01 -13.52 -6.36
CA LEU A 93 -7.71 -13.39 -4.93
C LEU A 93 -7.10 -12.03 -4.60
N ASP A 94 -6.18 -11.55 -5.42
CA ASP A 94 -5.55 -10.23 -5.24
C ASP A 94 -6.58 -9.09 -5.32
N SER A 95 -7.50 -9.16 -6.29
CA SER A 95 -8.61 -8.21 -6.42
C SER A 95 -9.52 -8.27 -5.19
N TRP A 96 -9.89 -9.47 -4.74
CA TRP A 96 -10.71 -9.64 -3.55
C TRP A 96 -10.04 -9.06 -2.30
N VAL A 97 -8.74 -9.32 -2.09
CA VAL A 97 -7.98 -8.75 -0.95
C VAL A 97 -7.96 -7.23 -1.04
N THR A 98 -7.74 -6.67 -2.23
CA THR A 98 -7.72 -5.22 -2.44
C THR A 98 -9.09 -4.60 -2.19
N ASP A 99 -10.12 -5.10 -2.84
CA ASP A 99 -11.44 -4.46 -2.91
C ASP A 99 -12.29 -4.75 -1.66
N SER A 100 -12.12 -5.91 -1.04
CA SER A 100 -12.91 -6.29 0.13
C SER A 100 -12.16 -6.09 1.45
N LEU A 101 -10.95 -6.64 1.58
CA LEU A 101 -10.24 -6.63 2.85
C LEU A 101 -9.56 -5.28 3.11
N ILE A 102 -8.78 -4.77 2.16
CA ILE A 102 -7.99 -3.54 2.36
C ILE A 102 -8.88 -2.31 2.27
N LEU A 103 -9.69 -2.18 1.21
CA LEU A 103 -10.59 -1.02 1.06
C LEU A 103 -11.67 -1.01 2.13
N GLY A 104 -12.22 -2.16 2.51
CA GLY A 104 -13.13 -2.28 3.64
C GLY A 104 -12.51 -1.85 4.96
N GLY A 105 -11.23 -2.17 5.18
CA GLY A 105 -10.45 -1.69 6.31
C GLY A 105 -10.28 -0.18 6.32
N PHE A 106 -9.93 0.43 5.19
CA PHE A 106 -9.84 1.90 5.05
C PHE A 106 -11.20 2.57 5.25
N ARG A 107 -12.27 2.01 4.70
CA ARG A 107 -13.62 2.52 4.91
C ARG A 107 -14.02 2.49 6.37
N SER A 108 -13.74 1.39 7.09
CA SER A 108 -13.98 1.30 8.54
C SER A 108 -13.28 2.39 9.33
N VAL A 109 -12.04 2.76 8.92
CA VAL A 109 -11.29 3.86 9.53
C VAL A 109 -11.93 5.21 9.20
N TYR A 110 -12.36 5.40 7.95
CA TYR A 110 -12.90 6.67 7.49
C TYR A 110 -14.30 6.96 8.07
N GLU A 111 -15.19 5.97 8.08
CA GLU A 111 -16.56 6.07 8.56
C GLU A 111 -16.71 5.81 10.06
N GLY A 112 -15.73 5.10 10.65
CA GLY A 112 -15.77 4.70 12.06
C GLY A 112 -15.63 5.86 13.04
N GLU A 113 -16.10 5.63 14.25
CA GLU A 113 -15.91 6.57 15.37
C GLU A 113 -14.47 6.61 15.84
N MET A 114 -14.02 7.81 16.25
CA MET A 114 -12.67 8.04 16.80
C MET A 114 -12.60 7.61 18.26
N THR A 115 -12.72 6.30 18.51
CA THR A 115 -12.61 5.73 19.85
C THR A 115 -11.19 5.88 20.42
N ALA A 116 -11.05 5.87 21.75
CA ALA A 116 -9.74 5.90 22.41
C ALA A 116 -8.81 4.76 21.92
N LYS A 117 -9.36 3.57 21.68
CA LYS A 117 -8.63 2.42 21.14
C LYS A 117 -8.12 2.68 19.73
N PHE A 118 -8.94 3.31 18.87
CA PHE A 118 -8.54 3.70 17.52
C PHE A 118 -7.43 4.75 17.56
N ARG A 119 -7.60 5.81 18.36
CA ARG A 119 -6.60 6.88 18.53
C ARG A 119 -5.25 6.33 18.98
N HIS A 120 -5.24 5.40 19.93
CA HIS A 120 -4.01 4.75 20.39
C HIS A 120 -3.33 3.94 19.28
N ARG A 121 -4.09 3.17 18.49
CA ARG A 121 -3.55 2.41 17.35
C ARG A 121 -2.98 3.34 16.27
N ALA A 122 -3.71 4.39 15.92
CA ALA A 122 -3.27 5.37 14.94
C ALA A 122 -1.98 6.08 15.40
N TRP A 123 -1.89 6.43 16.67
CA TRP A 123 -0.66 7.00 17.25
C TRP A 123 0.53 6.04 17.16
N ARG A 124 0.34 4.76 17.44
CA ARG A 124 1.40 3.75 17.29
C ARG A 124 1.87 3.60 15.85
N LEU A 125 0.97 3.65 14.88
CA LEU A 125 1.33 3.63 13.46
C LEU A 125 2.15 4.87 13.09
N ALA A 126 1.76 6.05 13.58
CA ALA A 126 2.53 7.28 13.37
C ALA A 126 3.94 7.17 13.95
N ALA A 127 4.10 6.58 15.14
CA ALA A 127 5.41 6.36 15.76
C ALA A 127 6.30 5.43 14.90
N ILE A 128 5.73 4.39 14.29
CA ILE A 128 6.46 3.49 13.39
C ILE A 128 6.89 4.23 12.10
N VAL A 129 6.00 4.99 11.48
CA VAL A 129 6.33 5.77 10.28
C VAL A 129 7.41 6.80 10.60
N SER A 130 7.29 7.53 11.71
CA SER A 130 8.26 8.56 12.10
C SER A 130 9.63 8.01 12.52
N SER A 131 9.75 6.73 12.84
CA SER A 131 11.04 6.09 13.08
C SER A 131 11.85 5.89 11.80
N GLN A 132 11.20 5.87 10.65
CA GLN A 132 11.82 5.69 9.33
C GLN A 132 11.96 7.01 8.57
N THR A 133 10.95 7.86 8.70
CA THR A 133 10.90 9.17 8.04
C THR A 133 10.63 10.22 9.10
N PRO A 134 11.56 11.15 9.34
CA PRO A 134 11.39 12.18 10.37
C PRO A 134 10.13 13.00 10.14
N VAL A 135 9.21 12.97 11.07
CA VAL A 135 8.05 13.87 11.16
C VAL A 135 8.08 14.57 12.51
N SER A 136 7.58 15.80 12.54
CA SER A 136 7.56 16.57 13.79
C SER A 136 6.67 15.91 14.86
N ASP A 137 6.95 16.15 16.12
CA ASP A 137 6.13 15.67 17.22
C ASP A 137 4.69 16.18 17.16
N GLU A 138 4.50 17.37 16.63
CA GLU A 138 3.19 17.98 16.40
C GLU A 138 2.37 17.14 15.40
N ILE A 139 2.95 16.80 14.24
CA ILE A 139 2.29 15.93 13.24
C ILE A 139 2.02 14.56 13.85
N ARG A 140 2.97 13.97 14.56
CA ARG A 140 2.81 12.65 15.19
C ARG A 140 1.66 12.64 16.19
N ASN A 141 1.53 13.68 17.01
CA ASN A 141 0.45 13.80 17.99
C ASN A 141 -0.91 14.06 17.35
N ALA A 142 -0.95 14.82 16.25
CA ALA A 142 -2.16 15.09 15.48
C ALA A 142 -2.56 13.92 14.53
N TRP A 143 -1.72 12.90 14.38
CA TRP A 143 -1.91 11.83 13.39
C TRP A 143 -3.29 11.16 13.41
N PRO A 144 -3.88 10.81 14.56
CA PRO A 144 -5.21 10.21 14.59
C PRO A 144 -6.28 11.06 13.90
N ASP A 145 -6.19 12.37 14.03
CA ASP A 145 -7.14 13.33 13.45
C ASP A 145 -6.80 13.62 11.98
N LEU A 146 -5.51 13.64 11.63
CA LEU A 146 -5.03 13.85 10.28
C LEU A 146 -5.31 12.65 9.37
N LEU A 147 -5.40 11.43 9.91
CA LEU A 147 -5.52 10.20 9.13
C LEU A 147 -6.70 10.26 8.14
N LYS A 148 -7.84 10.82 8.54
CA LYS A 148 -9.02 10.99 7.68
C LYS A 148 -8.84 12.07 6.59
N THR A 149 -7.86 12.95 6.74
CA THR A 149 -7.63 14.07 5.81
C THR A 149 -6.51 13.79 4.80
N LEU A 150 -5.78 12.70 4.98
CA LEU A 150 -4.66 12.34 4.12
C LEU A 150 -5.11 12.15 2.66
N PRO A 151 -4.39 12.71 1.69
CA PRO A 151 -4.74 12.64 0.28
C PRO A 151 -4.95 11.21 -0.22
N PHE A 152 -4.11 10.25 0.22
CA PHE A 152 -4.23 8.86 -0.20
C PHE A 152 -5.50 8.19 0.35
N ILE A 153 -5.92 8.50 1.59
CA ILE A 153 -7.19 8.00 2.16
C ILE A 153 -8.37 8.54 1.35
N LYS A 154 -8.39 9.84 1.07
CA LYS A 154 -9.42 10.44 0.21
C LYS A 154 -9.46 9.79 -1.17
N HIS A 155 -8.30 9.59 -1.79
CA HIS A 155 -8.20 8.94 -3.10
C HIS A 155 -8.75 7.51 -3.07
N MET A 156 -8.40 6.73 -2.04
CA MET A 156 -8.92 5.38 -1.85
C MET A 156 -10.44 5.38 -1.65
N MET A 157 -10.97 6.31 -0.86
CA MET A 157 -12.41 6.44 -0.65
C MET A 157 -13.17 6.80 -1.92
N CYS A 158 -12.58 7.61 -2.82
CA CYS A 158 -13.19 7.93 -4.12
C CYS A 158 -13.28 6.72 -5.07
N LYS A 159 -12.49 5.67 -4.83
CA LYS A 159 -12.55 4.42 -5.61
C LYS A 159 -13.55 3.40 -5.06
N LEU A 160 -14.06 3.61 -3.85
CA LEU A 160 -15.03 2.70 -3.26
C LEU A 160 -16.40 2.88 -3.91
N ASP A 161 -17.00 1.76 -4.29
CA ASP A 161 -18.43 1.73 -4.56
C ASP A 161 -19.19 1.92 -3.25
N THR A 162 -19.79 3.09 -3.08
CA THR A 162 -20.55 3.44 -1.88
C THR A 162 -21.96 2.83 -1.88
N SER A 163 -22.37 2.13 -2.95
CA SER A 163 -23.66 1.41 -3.00
C SER A 163 -23.68 0.20 -2.06
N GLU A 164 -22.50 -0.39 -1.78
CA GLU A 164 -22.35 -1.50 -0.87
C GLU A 164 -22.11 -1.02 0.57
N SER A 165 -22.86 -1.56 1.51
CA SER A 165 -22.67 -1.25 2.93
C SER A 165 -21.38 -1.88 3.48
N LEU A 166 -20.82 -1.28 4.55
CA LEU A 166 -19.66 -1.85 5.25
C LEU A 166 -19.93 -3.27 5.76
N ALA A 167 -21.18 -3.56 6.18
CA ALA A 167 -21.60 -4.88 6.65
C ALA A 167 -21.54 -5.93 5.52
N GLU A 168 -21.98 -5.58 4.31
CA GLU A 168 -21.88 -6.45 3.13
C GLU A 168 -20.42 -6.72 2.75
N MET A 169 -19.58 -5.68 2.78
CA MET A 169 -18.12 -5.86 2.56
C MET A 169 -17.50 -6.80 3.61
N GLN A 170 -17.86 -6.65 4.88
CA GLN A 170 -17.37 -7.50 5.96
C GLN A 170 -17.85 -8.95 5.84
N ALA A 171 -19.07 -9.18 5.36
CA ALA A 171 -19.63 -10.52 5.17
C ALA A 171 -18.88 -11.32 4.07
N ARG A 172 -18.12 -10.66 3.19
CA ARG A 172 -17.28 -11.32 2.17
C ARG A 172 -15.91 -11.78 2.70
N VAL A 173 -15.57 -11.41 3.93
CA VAL A 173 -14.34 -11.87 4.58
C VAL A 173 -14.61 -13.27 5.13
N PRO A 174 -13.88 -14.31 4.70
CA PRO A 174 -14.08 -15.67 5.18
C PRO A 174 -13.73 -15.83 6.65
#